data_a5fe798377f42fc2d3e08fa6a4ba3db2
#
_entry.id   a5fe798377f42fc2d3e08fa6a4ba3db2
#
_cell.length_a   1.000
_cell.length_b   1.000
_cell.length_c   1.000
_cell.angle_alpha   90.00
_cell.angle_beta   90.00
_cell.angle_gamma   90.00
#
_symmetry.space_group_name_H-M   'P 1'
#
loop_
_entity.id
_entity.type
_entity.pdbx_description
1 polymer ?
#
loop_
_entity_poly.entity_id
_entity_poly.type
_entity_poly.pdbx_seq_one_letter_code
_entity_poly.pdbx_strand_id
1 'polypeptide(L)'
;MKKILLVMMFMFSTFMFGNPEFEKSYGESITSTLKFGMTKQEFAKIIQKKALSNSHDEGNYAVYYYANVKDPLGIERQLNSFNFVDGRLVSSVFDSQTTDAEHEQIIKMYIKNQNRLSKEKMTKLEAKGRLLLYNSKKTIEIARMMDHTFITVQTAAPRVLEYKIRSIKQN
;
A
#
# COMPACT_ATOMS: atom_id res chain seq x y z
N MET A 1 14.22 -9.54 11.16
CA MET A 1 13.13 -8.57 11.04
C MET A 1 13.59 -7.17 10.59
N LYS A 2 14.52 -6.48 11.28
CA LYS A 2 14.97 -5.12 10.89
C LYS A 2 15.48 -4.97 9.44
N LYS A 3 16.19 -5.97 8.89
CA LYS A 3 16.78 -5.89 7.54
C LYS A 3 15.76 -5.98 6.38
N ILE A 4 14.67 -6.72 6.56
CA ILE A 4 13.65 -6.89 5.51
C ILE A 4 12.79 -5.63 5.39
N LEU A 5 12.44 -5.04 6.53
CA LEU A 5 11.74 -3.76 6.58
C LEU A 5 12.56 -2.63 5.92
N LEU A 6 13.89 -2.66 6.10
CA LEU A 6 14.82 -1.69 5.52
C LEU A 6 14.91 -1.81 4.00
N VAL A 7 14.91 -3.04 3.45
CA VAL A 7 14.95 -3.27 1.98
C VAL A 7 13.67 -2.80 1.31
N MET A 8 12.51 -3.03 1.93
CA MET A 8 11.24 -2.48 1.41
C MET A 8 11.23 -0.94 1.48
N MET A 9 11.74 -0.32 2.54
CA MET A 9 11.89 1.14 2.62
C MET A 9 12.78 1.70 1.50
N PHE A 10 13.90 1.05 1.16
CA PHE A 10 14.83 1.54 0.13
C PHE A 10 14.22 1.48 -1.29
N MET A 11 13.44 0.46 -1.61
CA MET A 11 12.77 0.39 -2.92
C MET A 11 11.67 1.43 -3.11
N PHE A 12 11.10 1.97 -2.02
CA PHE A 12 10.09 3.02 -2.08
C PHE A 12 10.68 4.44 -2.09
N SER A 13 11.82 4.67 -1.43
CA SER A 13 12.34 6.02 -1.24
C SER A 13 12.96 6.65 -2.50
N THR A 14 13.47 5.86 -3.43
CA THR A 14 14.16 6.38 -4.62
C THR A 14 13.24 6.89 -5.73
N PHE A 15 11.93 6.63 -5.68
CA PHE A 15 11.00 6.97 -6.76
C PHE A 15 9.96 8.05 -6.44
N MET A 16 9.95 8.62 -5.22
CA MET A 16 8.83 9.41 -4.76
C MET A 16 9.05 10.93 -4.65
N PHE A 17 10.21 11.45 -5.00
CA PHE A 17 10.47 12.88 -4.85
C PHE A 17 9.82 13.71 -5.97
N GLY A 18 8.87 14.57 -5.59
CA GLY A 18 8.43 15.71 -6.39
C GLY A 18 7.63 15.39 -7.65
N ASN A 19 6.72 14.42 -7.64
CA ASN A 19 5.95 14.09 -8.83
C ASN A 19 4.49 14.56 -8.73
N PRO A 20 4.08 15.58 -9.53
CA PRO A 20 2.69 16.08 -9.57
C PRO A 20 1.67 15.01 -10.00
N GLU A 21 2.11 13.84 -10.43
CA GLU A 21 1.25 12.72 -10.80
C GLU A 21 0.53 12.09 -9.60
N PHE A 22 1.00 12.30 -8.36
CA PHE A 22 0.29 11.83 -7.17
C PHE A 22 -1.06 12.53 -6.98
N GLU A 23 -1.17 13.79 -7.38
CA GLU A 23 -2.40 14.58 -7.23
C GLU A 23 -3.59 13.98 -7.98
N LYS A 24 -3.36 13.30 -9.09
CA LYS A 24 -4.42 12.59 -9.85
C LYS A 24 -5.10 11.50 -9.04
N SER A 25 -4.43 11.00 -8.02
CA SER A 25 -4.92 9.94 -7.13
C SER A 25 -5.58 10.48 -5.86
N TYR A 26 -5.45 11.79 -5.57
CA TYR A 26 -6.00 12.35 -4.34
C TYR A 26 -7.52 12.19 -4.28
N GLY A 27 -8.00 11.83 -3.10
CA GLY A 27 -9.41 11.50 -2.87
C GLY A 27 -9.78 10.03 -3.13
N GLU A 28 -8.94 9.25 -3.85
CA GLU A 28 -9.15 7.81 -3.99
C GLU A 28 -8.99 7.09 -2.65
N SER A 29 -9.87 6.11 -2.42
CA SER A 29 -9.89 5.35 -1.17
C SER A 29 -8.69 4.41 -1.06
N ILE A 30 -8.01 4.44 0.07
CA ILE A 30 -7.06 3.40 0.51
C ILE A 30 -7.82 2.33 1.30
N THR A 31 -8.59 2.77 2.31
CA THR A 31 -9.54 1.94 3.07
C THR A 31 -10.91 2.60 3.04
N SER A 32 -11.86 2.10 3.82
CA SER A 32 -13.19 2.75 3.97
C SER A 32 -13.12 4.19 4.51
N THR A 33 -12.07 4.52 5.24
CA THR A 33 -11.91 5.82 5.91
C THR A 33 -10.71 6.62 5.43
N LEU A 34 -9.66 5.96 4.95
CA LEU A 34 -8.41 6.60 4.51
C LEU A 34 -8.40 6.83 3.01
N LYS A 35 -7.90 7.99 2.58
CA LYS A 35 -7.78 8.39 1.17
C LYS A 35 -6.39 8.93 0.87
N PHE A 36 -5.94 8.79 -0.37
CA PHE A 36 -4.74 9.49 -0.84
C PHE A 36 -4.92 11.00 -0.76
N GLY A 37 -3.82 11.71 -0.50
CA GLY A 37 -3.80 13.16 -0.37
C GLY A 37 -4.20 13.69 1.00
N MET A 38 -4.65 12.84 1.93
CA MET A 38 -4.89 13.26 3.32
C MET A 38 -3.62 13.84 3.94
N THR A 39 -3.78 14.93 4.69
CA THR A 39 -2.71 15.48 5.51
C THR A 39 -2.41 14.58 6.72
N LYS A 40 -1.23 14.75 7.33
CA LYS A 40 -0.89 14.06 8.58
C LYS A 40 -1.92 14.30 9.68
N GLN A 41 -2.46 15.53 9.77
CA GLN A 41 -3.47 15.89 10.78
C GLN A 41 -4.83 15.21 10.53
N GLU A 42 -5.31 15.17 9.29
CA GLU A 42 -6.55 14.47 8.93
C GLU A 42 -6.42 12.97 9.19
N PHE A 43 -5.29 12.38 8.81
CA PHE A 43 -4.97 10.99 9.07
C PHE A 43 -4.96 10.67 10.57
N ALA A 44 -4.29 11.47 11.40
CA ALA A 44 -4.23 11.27 12.84
C ALA A 44 -5.60 11.29 13.51
N LYS A 45 -6.51 12.18 13.05
CA LYS A 45 -7.90 12.23 13.54
C LYS A 45 -8.70 10.96 13.25
N ILE A 46 -8.38 10.26 12.15
CA ILE A 46 -9.08 9.03 11.75
C ILE A 46 -8.49 7.82 12.46
N ILE A 47 -7.17 7.69 12.49
CA ILE A 47 -6.49 6.52 13.08
C ILE A 47 -6.67 6.48 14.59
N GLN A 48 -6.63 7.63 15.29
CA GLN A 48 -6.80 7.74 16.74
C GLN A 48 -5.94 6.78 17.58
N LYS A 49 -4.80 6.37 17.03
CA LYS A 49 -3.82 5.45 17.64
C LYS A 49 -2.47 6.15 17.72
N LYS A 50 -1.65 5.78 18.69
CA LYS A 50 -0.26 6.23 18.78
C LYS A 50 0.58 5.46 17.76
N ALA A 51 1.39 6.17 16.99
CA ALA A 51 2.36 5.56 16.10
C ALA A 51 3.41 4.77 16.89
N LEU A 52 3.93 3.71 16.29
CA LEU A 52 5.00 2.91 16.88
C LEU A 52 6.33 3.69 16.89
N SER A 53 7.24 3.34 17.79
CA SER A 53 8.51 4.04 18.02
C SER A 53 9.47 4.04 16.82
N ASN A 54 9.29 3.12 15.87
CA ASN A 54 10.05 3.06 14.63
C ASN A 54 9.50 3.97 13.52
N SER A 55 8.48 4.79 13.80
CA SER A 55 7.97 5.79 12.88
C SER A 55 8.99 6.89 12.64
N HIS A 56 9.07 7.38 11.42
CA HIS A 56 10.05 8.35 10.96
C HIS A 56 9.34 9.54 10.30
N ASP A 57 9.75 10.75 10.65
CA ASP A 57 9.17 11.98 10.09
C ASP A 57 10.29 13.01 9.91
N GLU A 58 10.83 13.09 8.69
CA GLU A 58 11.90 14.02 8.33
C GLU A 58 11.64 14.72 7.01
N GLY A 59 11.68 16.04 7.02
CA GLY A 59 11.54 16.88 5.84
C GLY A 59 10.26 16.59 5.05
N ASN A 60 10.41 16.24 3.78
CA ASN A 60 9.29 16.00 2.86
C ASN A 60 8.75 14.58 2.93
N TYR A 61 9.38 13.68 3.71
CA TYR A 61 9.02 12.28 3.78
C TYR A 61 8.75 11.84 5.21
N ALA A 62 7.64 11.13 5.41
CA ALA A 62 7.33 10.51 6.68
C ALA A 62 6.76 9.11 6.51
N VAL A 63 7.11 8.19 7.41
CA VAL A 63 6.54 6.85 7.53
C VAL A 63 6.06 6.66 8.95
N TYR A 64 4.76 6.39 9.10
CA TYR A 64 4.18 6.05 10.38
C TYR A 64 3.76 4.58 10.40
N TYR A 65 4.13 3.89 11.47
CA TYR A 65 3.79 2.48 11.70
C TYR A 65 2.71 2.37 12.78
N TYR A 66 1.72 1.52 12.51
CA TYR A 66 0.63 1.24 13.44
C TYR A 66 0.34 -0.26 13.50
N ALA A 67 -0.02 -0.75 14.69
CA ALA A 67 -0.54 -2.09 14.85
C ALA A 67 -2.07 -2.12 14.61
N ASN A 68 -2.56 -3.24 14.10
CA ASN A 68 -3.98 -3.58 14.04
C ASN A 68 -4.85 -2.54 13.32
N VAL A 69 -4.47 -2.19 12.08
CA VAL A 69 -5.25 -1.31 11.20
C VAL A 69 -5.96 -2.14 10.12
N LYS A 70 -7.18 -1.74 9.79
CA LYS A 70 -7.98 -2.41 8.75
C LYS A 70 -7.46 -2.12 7.35
N ASP A 71 -7.29 -3.16 6.54
CA ASP A 71 -6.91 -3.09 5.13
C ASP A 71 -8.07 -2.58 4.23
N PRO A 72 -7.88 -2.47 2.91
CA PRO A 72 -8.94 -2.04 1.97
C PRO A 72 -10.22 -2.86 2.00
N LEU A 73 -10.18 -4.13 2.40
CA LEU A 73 -11.35 -4.98 2.56
C LEU A 73 -11.96 -4.94 3.97
N GLY A 74 -11.35 -4.16 4.88
CA GLY A 74 -11.82 -4.03 6.27
C GLY A 74 -11.29 -5.10 7.21
N ILE A 75 -10.30 -5.88 6.79
CA ILE A 75 -9.67 -6.93 7.58
C ILE A 75 -8.51 -6.33 8.38
N GLU A 76 -8.47 -6.57 9.68
CA GLU A 76 -7.40 -6.08 10.55
C GLU A 76 -6.07 -6.77 10.23
N ARG A 77 -4.98 -5.97 10.10
CA ARG A 77 -3.63 -6.43 9.82
C ARG A 77 -2.69 -6.07 10.96
N GLN A 78 -1.74 -6.97 11.22
CA GLN A 78 -0.88 -6.89 12.41
C GLN A 78 0.03 -5.68 12.44
N LEU A 79 0.69 -5.38 11.33
CA LEU A 79 1.61 -4.24 11.19
C LEU A 79 1.29 -3.48 9.92
N ASN A 80 1.24 -2.17 10.02
CA ASN A 80 0.83 -1.34 8.90
C ASN A 80 1.73 -0.10 8.83
N SER A 81 2.15 0.29 7.62
CA SER A 81 2.86 1.53 7.39
C SER A 81 2.10 2.46 6.47
N PHE A 82 2.23 3.75 6.74
CA PHE A 82 1.61 4.83 5.98
C PHE A 82 2.67 5.84 5.61
N ASN A 83 2.84 6.05 4.28
CA ASN A 83 3.89 6.88 3.75
C ASN A 83 3.32 8.22 3.27
N PHE A 84 3.95 9.29 3.72
CA PHE A 84 3.61 10.65 3.37
C PHE A 84 4.76 11.27 2.58
N VAL A 85 4.40 11.99 1.51
CA VAL A 85 5.32 12.82 0.73
C VAL A 85 4.72 14.22 0.71
N ASP A 86 5.54 15.24 1.02
CA ASP A 86 5.10 16.63 1.14
C ASP A 86 3.88 16.78 2.06
N GLY A 87 3.87 16.02 3.16
CA GLY A 87 2.79 16.02 4.14
C GLY A 87 1.48 15.35 3.69
N ARG A 88 1.45 14.69 2.52
CA ARG A 88 0.29 14.04 1.93
C ARG A 88 0.46 12.52 1.89
N LEU A 89 -0.58 11.78 2.27
CA LEU A 89 -0.60 10.32 2.23
C LEU A 89 -0.60 9.81 0.78
N VAL A 90 0.43 9.04 0.41
CA VAL A 90 0.63 8.53 -0.97
C VAL A 90 0.65 7.02 -1.07
N SER A 91 0.95 6.32 0.02
CA SER A 91 0.89 4.86 0.03
C SER A 91 0.68 4.29 1.43
N SER A 92 0.24 3.04 1.47
CA SER A 92 0.14 2.24 2.68
C SER A 92 0.53 0.80 2.40
N VAL A 93 1.10 0.15 3.40
CA VAL A 93 1.39 -1.29 3.39
C VAL A 93 0.72 -1.92 4.59
N PHE A 94 -0.03 -2.98 4.35
CA PHE A 94 -0.68 -3.79 5.37
C PHE A 94 0.00 -5.15 5.40
N ASP A 95 0.52 -5.54 6.54
CA ASP A 95 1.33 -6.74 6.72
C ASP A 95 0.68 -7.71 7.70
N SER A 96 0.75 -8.99 7.37
CA SER A 96 0.34 -10.09 8.24
C SER A 96 1.23 -11.31 8.02
N GLN A 97 1.56 -11.98 9.11
CA GLN A 97 2.12 -13.32 9.03
C GLN A 97 1.07 -14.28 8.50
N THR A 98 1.42 -15.09 7.51
CA THR A 98 0.49 -15.99 6.80
C THR A 98 1.17 -17.25 6.33
N THR A 99 0.40 -18.33 6.25
CA THR A 99 0.74 -19.54 5.50
C THR A 99 0.55 -19.32 4.00
N ASP A 100 1.04 -20.23 3.16
CA ASP A 100 0.82 -20.19 1.70
C ASP A 100 -0.67 -20.23 1.37
N ALA A 101 -1.45 -21.07 2.05
CA ALA A 101 -2.89 -21.19 1.83
C ALA A 101 -3.65 -19.90 2.18
N GLU A 102 -3.28 -19.24 3.28
CA GLU A 102 -3.89 -17.95 3.67
C GLU A 102 -3.50 -16.84 2.69
N HIS A 103 -2.27 -16.82 2.20
CA HIS A 103 -1.85 -15.88 1.17
C HIS A 103 -2.70 -16.03 -0.11
N GLU A 104 -2.89 -17.26 -0.59
CA GLU A 104 -3.75 -17.53 -1.75
C GLU A 104 -5.22 -17.11 -1.50
N GLN A 105 -5.73 -17.34 -0.29
CA GLN A 105 -7.08 -16.89 0.08
C GLN A 105 -7.19 -15.36 0.04
N ILE A 106 -6.17 -14.63 0.50
CA ILE A 106 -6.12 -13.17 0.40
C ILE A 106 -6.18 -12.73 -1.06
N ILE A 107 -5.38 -13.32 -1.94
CA ILE A 107 -5.42 -13.03 -3.39
C ILE A 107 -6.83 -13.24 -3.94
N LYS A 108 -7.45 -14.40 -3.70
CA LYS A 108 -8.82 -14.72 -4.17
C LYS A 108 -9.85 -13.71 -3.63
N MET A 109 -9.74 -13.31 -2.36
CA MET A 109 -10.62 -12.29 -1.77
C MET A 109 -10.51 -10.95 -2.48
N TYR A 110 -9.31 -10.49 -2.78
CA TYR A 110 -9.09 -9.21 -3.46
C TYR A 110 -9.60 -9.25 -4.90
N ILE A 111 -9.40 -10.34 -5.62
CA ILE A 111 -9.96 -10.54 -6.97
C ILE A 111 -11.50 -10.49 -6.93
N LYS A 112 -12.12 -11.24 -6.01
CA LYS A 112 -13.58 -11.29 -5.86
C LYS A 112 -14.19 -9.94 -5.51
N ASN A 113 -13.50 -9.11 -4.73
CA ASN A 113 -14.02 -7.85 -4.21
C ASN A 113 -13.45 -6.61 -4.92
N GLN A 114 -12.82 -6.75 -6.09
CA GLN A 114 -12.15 -5.63 -6.76
C GLN A 114 -13.07 -4.42 -7.02
N ASN A 115 -14.37 -4.63 -7.24
CA ASN A 115 -15.35 -3.55 -7.43
C ASN A 115 -15.60 -2.71 -6.16
N ARG A 116 -15.23 -3.22 -4.97
CA ARG A 116 -15.28 -2.48 -3.70
C ARG A 116 -14.01 -1.68 -3.44
N LEU A 117 -12.94 -2.00 -4.15
CA LEU A 117 -11.61 -1.42 -3.94
C LEU A 117 -11.42 -0.10 -4.67
N SER A 118 -12.17 0.12 -5.75
CA SER A 118 -12.13 1.37 -6.52
C SER A 118 -13.45 1.59 -7.25
N LYS A 119 -13.81 2.87 -7.47
CA LYS A 119 -14.95 3.26 -8.32
C LYS A 119 -14.69 2.99 -9.79
N GLU A 120 -13.43 3.07 -10.23
CA GLU A 120 -13.01 2.77 -11.59
C GLU A 120 -12.64 1.29 -11.71
N LYS A 121 -12.95 0.69 -12.86
CA LYS A 121 -12.56 -0.69 -13.16
C LYS A 121 -11.04 -0.87 -13.00
N MET A 122 -10.63 -1.91 -12.29
CA MET A 122 -9.23 -2.26 -12.12
C MET A 122 -8.82 -3.34 -13.14
N THR A 123 -7.65 -3.18 -13.71
CA THR A 123 -6.98 -4.23 -14.48
C THR A 123 -6.29 -5.19 -13.52
N LYS A 124 -6.35 -6.48 -13.81
CA LYS A 124 -5.70 -7.55 -13.04
C LYS A 124 -4.48 -8.08 -13.78
N LEU A 125 -3.38 -8.24 -13.06
CA LEU A 125 -2.22 -9.02 -13.46
C LEU A 125 -1.84 -9.94 -12.30
N GLU A 126 -1.68 -11.23 -12.59
CA GLU A 126 -1.39 -12.26 -11.59
C GLU A 126 -0.29 -13.18 -12.11
N ALA A 127 0.72 -13.45 -11.30
CA ALA A 127 1.79 -14.39 -11.60
C ALA A 127 2.46 -14.88 -10.31
N LYS A 128 2.71 -16.20 -10.23
CA LYS A 128 3.54 -16.83 -9.18
C LYS A 128 3.22 -16.34 -7.74
N GLY A 129 1.94 -16.34 -7.35
CA GLY A 129 1.53 -15.91 -6.01
C GLY A 129 1.62 -14.40 -5.77
N ARG A 130 1.71 -13.59 -6.83
CA ARG A 130 1.60 -12.12 -6.76
C ARG A 130 0.37 -11.65 -7.52
N LEU A 131 -0.35 -10.69 -6.96
CA LEU A 131 -1.48 -10.02 -7.59
C LEU A 131 -1.20 -8.52 -7.69
N LEU A 132 -1.41 -7.94 -8.86
CA LEU A 132 -1.48 -6.51 -9.09
C LEU A 132 -2.85 -6.15 -9.65
N LEU A 133 -3.60 -5.35 -8.89
CA LEU A 133 -4.80 -4.66 -9.35
C LEU A 133 -4.46 -3.18 -9.56
N TYR A 134 -4.80 -2.62 -10.72
CA TYR A 134 -4.44 -1.23 -11.02
C TYR A 134 -5.44 -0.55 -11.96
N ASN A 135 -5.51 0.76 -11.85
CA ASN A 135 -6.16 1.67 -12.79
C ASN A 135 -5.33 2.96 -12.92
N SER A 136 -5.88 4.01 -13.50
CA SER A 136 -5.19 5.29 -13.72
C SER A 136 -4.82 6.03 -12.42
N LYS A 137 -5.42 5.68 -11.29
CA LYS A 137 -5.28 6.42 -10.01
C LYS A 137 -4.64 5.63 -8.88
N LYS A 138 -4.78 4.30 -8.92
CA LYS A 138 -4.40 3.46 -7.79
C LYS A 138 -3.82 2.12 -8.23
N THR A 139 -2.85 1.63 -7.46
CA THR A 139 -2.38 0.25 -7.53
C THR A 139 -2.60 -0.45 -6.19
N ILE A 140 -2.96 -1.72 -6.23
CA ILE A 140 -2.99 -2.62 -5.08
C ILE A 140 -2.15 -3.84 -5.47
N GLU A 141 -1.05 -4.03 -4.78
CA GLU A 141 -0.18 -5.19 -4.97
C GLU A 141 -0.26 -6.08 -3.75
N ILE A 142 -0.43 -7.38 -3.98
CA ILE A 142 -0.35 -8.41 -2.94
C ILE A 142 0.83 -9.30 -3.31
N ALA A 143 1.77 -9.41 -2.41
CA ALA A 143 2.96 -10.23 -2.56
C ALA A 143 3.29 -10.91 -1.25
N ARG A 144 3.94 -12.06 -1.33
CA ARG A 144 4.46 -12.78 -0.17
C ARG A 144 5.98 -12.72 -0.14
N MET A 145 6.52 -12.51 1.05
CA MET A 145 7.95 -12.60 1.31
C MET A 145 8.14 -13.37 2.60
N MET A 146 8.84 -14.51 2.54
CA MET A 146 8.95 -15.46 3.64
C MET A 146 7.55 -15.93 4.11
N ASP A 147 7.23 -15.72 5.38
CA ASP A 147 5.96 -16.05 6.02
C ASP A 147 5.02 -14.83 6.19
N HIS A 148 5.28 -13.73 5.46
CA HIS A 148 4.48 -12.52 5.51
C HIS A 148 3.81 -12.21 4.18
N THR A 149 2.53 -11.84 4.23
CA THR A 149 1.78 -11.26 3.09
C THR A 149 1.69 -9.75 3.27
N PHE A 150 2.15 -9.05 2.24
CA PHE A 150 2.11 -7.60 2.14
C PHE A 150 1.04 -7.18 1.13
N ILE A 151 0.15 -6.29 1.56
CA ILE A 151 -0.83 -5.64 0.71
C ILE A 151 -0.42 -4.17 0.60
N THR A 152 0.15 -3.79 -0.53
CA THR A 152 0.60 -2.44 -0.80
C THR A 152 -0.44 -1.69 -1.61
N VAL A 153 -0.95 -0.59 -1.07
CA VAL A 153 -1.88 0.31 -1.77
C VAL A 153 -1.17 1.64 -2.00
N GLN A 154 -1.05 2.06 -3.24
CA GLN A 154 -0.34 3.31 -3.57
C GLN A 154 -0.95 4.04 -4.76
N THR A 155 -0.61 5.32 -4.91
CA THR A 155 -0.94 6.13 -6.07
C THR A 155 -0.35 5.51 -7.35
N ALA A 156 -1.08 5.60 -8.47
CA ALA A 156 -0.65 5.05 -9.76
C ALA A 156 0.26 6.03 -10.51
N ALA A 157 1.44 6.34 -9.96
CA ALA A 157 2.47 7.06 -10.71
C ALA A 157 2.93 6.19 -11.90
N PRO A 158 2.94 6.68 -13.16
CA PRO A 158 3.20 5.87 -14.35
C PRO A 158 4.48 5.05 -14.29
N ARG A 159 5.58 5.65 -13.84
CA ARG A 159 6.87 4.93 -13.70
C ARG A 159 6.79 3.77 -12.71
N VAL A 160 6.10 3.96 -11.59
CA VAL A 160 5.93 2.93 -10.56
C VAL A 160 5.05 1.80 -11.09
N LEU A 161 3.95 2.15 -11.77
CA LEU A 161 3.06 1.18 -12.39
C LEU A 161 3.78 0.36 -13.46
N GLU A 162 4.53 1.01 -14.34
CA GLU A 162 5.32 0.34 -15.39
C GLU A 162 6.33 -0.65 -14.79
N TYR A 163 7.07 -0.22 -13.77
CA TYR A 163 8.00 -1.09 -13.05
C TYR A 163 7.31 -2.32 -12.46
N LYS A 164 6.17 -2.13 -11.78
CA LYS A 164 5.40 -3.23 -11.18
C LYS A 164 4.90 -4.22 -12.24
N ILE A 165 4.38 -3.74 -13.36
CA ILE A 165 3.91 -4.57 -14.47
C ILE A 165 5.08 -5.40 -15.04
N ARG A 166 6.23 -4.78 -15.28
CA ARG A 166 7.43 -5.48 -15.76
C ARG A 166 7.89 -6.53 -14.77
N SER A 167 7.99 -6.20 -13.47
CA SER A 167 8.48 -7.13 -12.44
C SER A 167 7.60 -8.37 -12.28
N ILE A 168 6.29 -8.28 -12.54
CA ILE A 168 5.38 -9.42 -12.48
C ILE A 168 5.46 -10.27 -13.75
N LYS A 169 5.65 -9.65 -14.94
CA LYS A 169 5.74 -10.37 -16.22
C LYS A 169 7.06 -11.13 -16.41
N GLN A 170 8.14 -10.69 -15.74
CA GLN A 170 9.48 -11.30 -15.86
C GLN A 170 9.72 -12.45 -14.89
N ASN A 171 8.89 -12.62 -13.88
CA ASN A 171 8.93 -13.71 -12.90
C ASN A 171 7.89 -14.79 -13.20
#